data_ad0e9d1042067c7b448cdd509f594a18
#
_entry.id   ad0e9d1042067c7b448cdd509f594a18
#
_cell.length_a   1.000
_cell.length_b   1.000
_cell.length_c   1.000
_cell.angle_alpha   90.00
_cell.angle_beta   90.00
_cell.angle_gamma   90.00
#
_symmetry.space_group_name_H-M   'P 1'
#
loop_
_entity.id
_entity.type
_entity.pdbx_description
1 polymer ?
#
loop_
_entity_poly.entity_id
_entity_poly.type
_entity_poly.pdbx_seq_one_letter_code
_entity_poly.pdbx_strand_id
1 'polypeptide(L)'
;MHKNTWYWLAWAAIAAVALLGLARATVGRIALDDAYITYRYAVNLAETGALVYNPTQPENAFATTAPAYAILLAGLHRLGADIPAAAAIGGVLGILLAAWALGDALRRASQASGLPWPEATGLTAGALLAFAPLLWLVLGMEGLAALGLTLLGFWFANRQQDAAAAALLALAVLLRFDAAAAVAAWGLLLALRRGWRAWRPLALCGGIVATLFGLMHLLLAVPLPSTLASKQAQVALGITGFFPNASYLEGAAWITRGDWRHAPWSLALLGLLALAGLARVALVWRGRGAAFSPPPGERSLGMGHYSALLLLWAGLHLTLYVALGVTPYLWYYLPLVATLSALAALGLSAVASLCEAPRLPAWLRPLAFLLLLIAVGSGLARVHQAMQHQLHVNADLAVEDPASAVLPGVQMASYRQAGQWLAANTPAGATVGVADVGLVGYYSQRPMIDFWGLLDREVADALARRDLVWALYQYQPDYLALYGEAPLFGYDIFKDRWFQAAYAPIHRVPAGKVTIYQRQQPAVAPQAGAQLPPDATPQRFRFGDVLELVGYSTPPPPWSPDRPLNVVFYWRVLRQPEADTTLFTHLRDSRGAIVATRDAPPLLGSRPTSQWQPGELIADFHPLGF
;
A
#
# COMPACT_ATOMS: atom_id res chain seq x y z
N MET A 1 46.05 10.16 -6.86
CA MET A 1 44.95 9.21 -7.16
C MET A 1 44.56 8.27 -6.00
N HIS A 2 45.34 8.13 -4.91
CA HIS A 2 45.07 7.13 -3.84
C HIS A 2 44.12 7.55 -2.69
N LYS A 3 43.72 8.83 -2.57
CA LYS A 3 42.91 9.28 -1.40
C LYS A 3 41.46 8.84 -1.34
N ASN A 4 40.85 8.36 -2.44
CA ASN A 4 39.41 8.02 -2.49
C ASN A 4 39.10 6.54 -2.84
N THR A 5 40.10 5.68 -2.97
CA THR A 5 39.90 4.28 -3.37
C THR A 5 39.07 3.52 -2.35
N TRP A 6 39.33 3.70 -1.05
CA TRP A 6 38.58 3.07 0.03
C TRP A 6 37.09 3.47 0.03
N TYR A 7 36.77 4.73 -0.34
CA TYR A 7 35.40 5.23 -0.42
C TYR A 7 34.61 4.48 -1.49
N TRP A 8 35.19 4.28 -2.67
CA TRP A 8 34.56 3.52 -3.73
C TRP A 8 34.48 2.02 -3.45
N LEU A 9 35.47 1.45 -2.76
CA LEU A 9 35.43 0.07 -2.28
C LEU A 9 34.30 -0.15 -1.27
N ALA A 10 34.05 0.80 -0.37
CA ALA A 10 32.93 0.74 0.56
C ALA A 10 31.58 0.78 -0.17
N TRP A 11 31.43 1.64 -1.20
CA TRP A 11 30.22 1.65 -2.03
C TRP A 11 30.05 0.33 -2.81
N ALA A 12 31.12 -0.23 -3.34
CA ALA A 12 31.08 -1.52 -4.02
C ALA A 12 30.64 -2.65 -3.06
N ALA A 13 31.09 -2.61 -1.80
CA ALA A 13 30.65 -3.57 -0.77
C ALA A 13 29.16 -3.42 -0.44
N ILE A 14 28.67 -2.18 -0.26
CA ILE A 14 27.23 -1.90 -0.05
C ILE A 14 26.41 -2.44 -1.23
N ALA A 15 26.86 -2.16 -2.46
CA ALA A 15 26.18 -2.65 -3.66
C ALA A 15 26.20 -4.18 -3.76
N ALA A 16 27.31 -4.84 -3.44
CA ALA A 16 27.42 -6.30 -3.46
C ALA A 16 26.46 -6.96 -2.47
N VAL A 17 26.35 -6.44 -1.24
CA VAL A 17 25.41 -6.95 -0.23
C VAL A 17 23.97 -6.75 -0.67
N ALA A 18 23.63 -5.58 -1.26
CA ALA A 18 22.31 -5.32 -1.78
C ALA A 18 21.95 -6.25 -2.97
N LEU A 19 22.93 -6.54 -3.86
CA LEU A 19 22.74 -7.48 -4.97
C LEU A 19 22.54 -8.94 -4.48
N LEU A 20 23.17 -9.34 -3.39
CA LEU A 20 22.90 -10.64 -2.76
C LEU A 20 21.47 -10.70 -2.19
N GLY A 21 20.99 -9.60 -1.61
CA GLY A 21 19.60 -9.47 -1.21
C GLY A 21 18.64 -9.55 -2.39
N LEU A 22 18.99 -8.91 -3.51
CA LEU A 22 18.23 -8.98 -4.77
C LEU A 22 18.11 -10.40 -5.30
N ALA A 23 19.21 -11.15 -5.36
CA ALA A 23 19.19 -12.53 -5.84
C ALA A 23 18.20 -13.40 -5.04
N ARG A 24 18.09 -13.20 -3.74
CA ARG A 24 17.08 -13.87 -2.90
C ARG A 24 15.66 -13.39 -3.19
N ALA A 25 15.48 -12.09 -3.36
CA ALA A 25 14.17 -11.49 -3.62
C ALA A 25 13.59 -11.89 -4.98
N THR A 26 14.42 -11.97 -6.04
CA THR A 26 13.97 -12.37 -7.38
C THR A 26 13.58 -13.84 -7.45
N VAL A 27 14.34 -14.73 -6.77
CA VAL A 27 13.99 -16.16 -6.68
C VAL A 27 12.66 -16.35 -5.97
N GLY A 28 12.40 -15.57 -4.90
CA GLY A 28 11.20 -15.69 -4.11
C GLY A 28 10.01 -14.86 -4.60
N ARG A 29 10.19 -14.01 -5.61
CA ARG A 29 9.15 -13.06 -6.06
C ARG A 29 8.53 -12.30 -4.88
N ILE A 30 9.40 -11.81 -3.99
CA ILE A 30 8.97 -11.11 -2.76
C ILE A 30 8.39 -9.76 -3.15
N ALA A 31 7.09 -9.57 -2.91
CA ALA A 31 6.44 -8.26 -2.95
C ALA A 31 5.17 -8.29 -2.10
N LEU A 32 4.73 -7.13 -1.64
CA LEU A 32 3.44 -6.96 -0.98
C LEU A 32 2.28 -7.10 -1.97
N ASP A 33 1.10 -7.46 -1.49
CA ASP A 33 -0.10 -7.62 -2.32
C ASP A 33 -0.37 -6.39 -3.19
N ASP A 34 -0.29 -5.18 -2.64
CA ASP A 34 -0.53 -3.93 -3.36
C ASP A 34 0.39 -3.74 -4.59
N ALA A 35 1.60 -4.28 -4.59
CA ALA A 35 2.48 -4.22 -5.75
C ALA A 35 1.88 -4.97 -6.96
N TYR A 36 1.23 -6.09 -6.69
CA TYR A 36 0.61 -6.94 -7.72
C TYR A 36 -0.62 -6.30 -8.36
N ILE A 37 -1.25 -5.31 -7.71
CA ILE A 37 -2.27 -4.47 -8.36
C ILE A 37 -1.66 -3.79 -9.58
N THR A 38 -0.56 -3.08 -9.38
CA THR A 38 0.16 -2.38 -10.47
C THR A 38 0.71 -3.37 -11.51
N TYR A 39 1.18 -4.54 -11.08
CA TYR A 39 1.67 -5.58 -12.00
C TYR A 39 0.57 -6.12 -12.91
N ARG A 40 -0.65 -6.26 -12.41
CA ARG A 40 -1.77 -6.70 -13.23
C ARG A 40 -2.14 -5.67 -14.29
N TYR A 41 -2.18 -4.37 -13.95
CA TYR A 41 -2.31 -3.30 -14.95
C TYR A 41 -1.21 -3.38 -16.01
N ALA A 42 0.03 -3.70 -15.61
CA ALA A 42 1.15 -3.83 -16.54
C ALA A 42 1.00 -5.04 -17.48
N VAL A 43 0.59 -6.22 -16.98
CA VAL A 43 0.29 -7.40 -17.81
C VAL A 43 -0.81 -7.07 -18.81
N ASN A 44 -1.95 -6.53 -18.34
CA ASN A 44 -3.09 -6.22 -19.19
C ASN A 44 -2.72 -5.20 -20.28
N LEU A 45 -1.97 -4.15 -19.92
CA LEU A 45 -1.45 -3.19 -20.92
C LEU A 45 -0.53 -3.86 -21.96
N ALA A 46 0.33 -4.77 -21.52
CA ALA A 46 1.24 -5.48 -22.43
C ALA A 46 0.49 -6.41 -23.38
N GLU A 47 -0.50 -7.13 -22.89
CA GLU A 47 -1.22 -8.17 -23.64
C GLU A 47 -2.39 -7.62 -24.47
N THR A 48 -3.17 -6.68 -23.91
CA THR A 48 -4.40 -6.18 -24.54
C THR A 48 -4.27 -4.77 -25.10
N GLY A 49 -3.22 -4.03 -24.74
CA GLY A 49 -3.04 -2.61 -25.09
C GLY A 49 -3.85 -1.64 -24.22
N ALA A 50 -4.65 -2.13 -23.25
CA ALA A 50 -5.47 -1.33 -22.36
C ALA A 50 -4.90 -1.30 -20.94
N LEU A 51 -4.81 -0.10 -20.35
CA LEU A 51 -4.36 0.06 -18.96
C LEU A 51 -5.55 -0.09 -18.01
N VAL A 52 -6.02 -1.32 -17.88
CA VAL A 52 -7.18 -1.70 -17.05
C VAL A 52 -6.83 -2.87 -16.14
N TYR A 53 -7.51 -2.97 -15.01
CA TYR A 53 -7.34 -4.10 -14.09
C TYR A 53 -8.19 -5.32 -14.53
N ASN A 54 -9.45 -5.10 -14.90
CA ASN A 54 -10.39 -6.11 -15.41
C ASN A 54 -10.67 -5.87 -16.91
N PRO A 55 -10.02 -6.58 -17.86
CA PRO A 55 -10.20 -6.33 -19.28
C PRO A 55 -11.62 -6.57 -19.80
N THR A 56 -12.40 -7.40 -19.12
CA THR A 56 -13.75 -7.84 -19.55
C THR A 56 -14.89 -7.09 -18.87
N GLN A 57 -14.59 -6.23 -17.89
CA GLN A 57 -15.59 -5.48 -17.14
C GLN A 57 -15.22 -4.00 -17.12
N PRO A 58 -16.19 -3.07 -17.33
CA PRO A 58 -15.91 -1.65 -17.19
C PRO A 58 -15.52 -1.32 -15.75
N GLU A 59 -14.42 -0.60 -15.58
CA GLU A 59 -13.98 -0.09 -14.28
C GLU A 59 -14.47 1.35 -14.13
N ASN A 60 -15.00 1.70 -12.97
CA ASN A 60 -15.40 3.06 -12.63
C ASN A 60 -14.42 3.71 -11.63
N ALA A 61 -13.38 2.99 -11.21
CA ALA A 61 -12.30 3.44 -10.36
C ALA A 61 -10.94 2.94 -10.88
N PHE A 62 -9.87 3.66 -10.54
CA PHE A 62 -8.50 3.34 -10.96
C PHE A 62 -7.64 3.04 -9.74
N ALA A 63 -7.35 1.75 -9.52
CA ALA A 63 -6.74 1.26 -8.29
C ALA A 63 -5.25 1.58 -8.16
N THR A 64 -4.50 1.72 -9.26
CA THR A 64 -3.08 2.04 -9.15
C THR A 64 -2.85 3.55 -9.04
N THR A 65 -1.99 3.94 -8.09
CA THR A 65 -1.49 5.32 -7.97
C THR A 65 -0.22 5.57 -8.79
N ALA A 66 0.24 4.56 -9.55
CA ALA A 66 1.52 4.55 -10.25
C ALA A 66 1.39 4.15 -11.74
N PRO A 67 0.60 4.86 -12.56
CA PRO A 67 0.40 4.50 -13.97
C PRO A 67 1.70 4.47 -14.77
N ALA A 68 2.62 5.41 -14.53
CA ALA A 68 3.91 5.42 -15.21
C ALA A 68 4.76 4.19 -14.89
N TYR A 69 4.67 3.67 -13.67
CA TYR A 69 5.36 2.43 -13.29
C TYR A 69 4.74 1.21 -13.97
N ALA A 70 3.41 1.14 -14.04
CA ALA A 70 2.72 0.09 -14.79
C ALA A 70 3.12 0.08 -16.28
N ILE A 71 3.20 1.26 -16.91
CA ILE A 71 3.65 1.41 -18.30
C ILE A 71 5.09 0.93 -18.48
N LEU A 72 5.99 1.31 -17.56
CA LEU A 72 7.38 0.85 -17.58
C LEU A 72 7.47 -0.68 -17.49
N LEU A 73 6.77 -1.28 -16.54
CA LEU A 73 6.74 -2.73 -16.35
C LEU A 73 6.11 -3.46 -17.54
N ALA A 74 5.06 -2.89 -18.15
CA ALA A 74 4.46 -3.42 -19.37
C ALA A 74 5.45 -3.43 -20.53
N GLY A 75 6.23 -2.37 -20.71
CA GLY A 75 7.30 -2.31 -21.71
C GLY A 75 8.37 -3.38 -21.49
N LEU A 76 8.82 -3.58 -20.23
CA LEU A 76 9.76 -4.63 -19.89
C LEU A 76 9.17 -6.03 -20.11
N HIS A 77 7.89 -6.23 -19.80
CA HIS A 77 7.19 -7.50 -20.02
C HIS A 77 7.11 -7.86 -21.52
N ARG A 78 6.82 -6.90 -22.38
CA ARG A 78 6.86 -7.09 -23.84
C ARG A 78 8.24 -7.48 -24.37
N LEU A 79 9.31 -7.12 -23.65
CA LEU A 79 10.68 -7.53 -23.94
C LEU A 79 11.04 -8.89 -23.30
N GLY A 80 10.07 -9.59 -22.69
CA GLY A 80 10.23 -10.92 -22.10
C GLY A 80 10.64 -10.92 -20.62
N ALA A 81 10.63 -9.78 -19.94
CA ALA A 81 10.95 -9.75 -18.51
C ALA A 81 9.78 -10.28 -17.66
N ASP A 82 10.11 -11.05 -16.61
CA ASP A 82 9.18 -11.38 -15.52
C ASP A 82 8.91 -10.13 -14.69
N ILE A 83 7.65 -9.71 -14.59
CA ILE A 83 7.28 -8.43 -13.94
C ILE A 83 7.71 -8.37 -12.48
N PRO A 84 7.42 -9.37 -11.61
CA PRO A 84 7.88 -9.35 -10.21
C PRO A 84 9.40 -9.24 -10.08
N ALA A 85 10.17 -9.94 -10.92
CA ALA A 85 11.62 -9.87 -10.94
C ALA A 85 12.13 -8.50 -11.42
N ALA A 86 11.55 -7.96 -12.49
CA ALA A 86 11.89 -6.62 -13.01
C ALA A 86 11.59 -5.53 -11.95
N ALA A 87 10.47 -5.63 -11.26
CA ALA A 87 10.10 -4.72 -10.19
C ALA A 87 11.05 -4.81 -8.99
N ALA A 88 11.45 -6.02 -8.59
CA ALA A 88 12.44 -6.22 -7.51
C ALA A 88 13.81 -5.63 -7.90
N ILE A 89 14.26 -5.84 -9.14
CA ILE A 89 15.50 -5.24 -9.68
C ILE A 89 15.38 -3.71 -9.63
N GLY A 90 14.28 -3.15 -10.14
CA GLY A 90 14.01 -1.71 -10.10
C GLY A 90 13.99 -1.15 -8.68
N GLY A 91 13.42 -1.89 -7.73
CA GLY A 91 13.42 -1.55 -6.31
C GLY A 91 14.82 -1.47 -5.70
N VAL A 92 15.66 -2.49 -5.94
CA VAL A 92 17.06 -2.49 -5.43
C VAL A 92 17.90 -1.41 -6.09
N LEU A 93 17.74 -1.20 -7.41
CA LEU A 93 18.39 -0.07 -8.08
C LEU A 93 17.96 1.27 -7.49
N GLY A 94 16.67 1.41 -7.17
CA GLY A 94 16.12 2.58 -6.45
C GLY A 94 16.76 2.78 -5.07
N ILE A 95 16.89 1.71 -4.29
CA ILE A 95 17.59 1.74 -2.97
C ILE A 95 19.04 2.18 -3.13
N LEU A 96 19.79 1.58 -4.06
CA LEU A 96 21.19 1.90 -4.29
C LEU A 96 21.39 3.33 -4.76
N LEU A 97 20.52 3.78 -5.69
CA LEU A 97 20.52 5.15 -6.19
C LEU A 97 20.20 6.15 -5.06
N ALA A 98 19.17 5.87 -4.26
CA ALA A 98 18.79 6.69 -3.11
C ALA A 98 19.93 6.78 -2.09
N ALA A 99 20.52 5.65 -1.71
CA ALA A 99 21.61 5.56 -0.75
C ALA A 99 22.84 6.34 -1.22
N TRP A 100 23.25 6.13 -2.48
CA TRP A 100 24.38 6.84 -3.06
C TRP A 100 24.13 8.34 -3.16
N ALA A 101 22.97 8.76 -3.67
CA ALA A 101 22.63 10.17 -3.84
C ALA A 101 22.57 10.91 -2.50
N LEU A 102 21.94 10.31 -1.48
CA LEU A 102 21.91 10.84 -0.11
C LEU A 102 23.31 10.95 0.47
N GLY A 103 24.09 9.86 0.38
CA GLY A 103 25.43 9.80 0.95
C GLY A 103 26.39 10.79 0.30
N ASP A 104 26.45 10.85 -1.04
CA ASP A 104 27.36 11.79 -1.71
C ASP A 104 26.92 13.25 -1.56
N ALA A 105 25.60 13.53 -1.51
CA ALA A 105 25.12 14.88 -1.21
C ALA A 105 25.49 15.34 0.20
N LEU A 106 25.33 14.48 1.21
CA LEU A 106 25.75 14.76 2.58
C LEU A 106 27.27 14.92 2.70
N ARG A 107 28.06 14.07 2.04
CA ARG A 107 29.51 14.19 1.98
C ARG A 107 29.91 15.57 1.44
N ARG A 108 29.36 15.96 0.28
CA ARG A 108 29.66 17.26 -0.34
C ARG A 108 29.20 18.44 0.51
N ALA A 109 28.00 18.36 1.08
CA ALA A 109 27.46 19.41 1.95
C ALA A 109 28.30 19.55 3.24
N SER A 110 28.81 18.43 3.78
CA SER A 110 29.74 18.42 4.92
C SER A 110 31.08 19.07 4.55
N GLN A 111 31.64 18.72 3.39
CA GLN A 111 32.89 19.33 2.88
C GLN A 111 32.73 20.83 2.69
N ALA A 112 31.65 21.25 2.00
CA ALA A 112 31.35 22.66 1.75
C ALA A 112 31.14 23.47 3.04
N SER A 113 30.77 22.83 4.14
CA SER A 113 30.59 23.45 5.46
C SER A 113 31.75 23.26 6.40
N GLY A 114 32.86 22.69 5.92
CA GLY A 114 34.06 22.44 6.75
C GLY A 114 33.80 21.46 7.90
N LEU A 115 32.79 20.58 7.78
CA LEU A 115 32.49 19.58 8.81
C LEU A 115 33.51 18.44 8.74
N PRO A 116 33.92 17.88 9.88
CA PRO A 116 34.86 16.75 9.92
C PRO A 116 34.21 15.46 9.40
N TRP A 117 35.01 14.56 8.89
CA TRP A 117 34.65 13.21 8.44
C TRP A 117 33.58 13.16 7.32
N PRO A 118 33.67 14.00 6.27
CA PRO A 118 32.63 14.07 5.25
C PRO A 118 32.42 12.74 4.53
N GLU A 119 33.45 11.97 4.22
CA GLU A 119 33.38 10.65 3.59
C GLU A 119 32.67 9.64 4.48
N ALA A 120 33.01 9.60 5.77
CA ALA A 120 32.37 8.71 6.73
C ALA A 120 30.91 9.07 6.94
N THR A 121 30.59 10.37 7.02
CA THR A 121 29.21 10.85 7.13
C THR A 121 28.37 10.38 5.92
N GLY A 122 28.90 10.54 4.71
CA GLY A 122 28.22 10.13 3.49
C GLY A 122 28.03 8.61 3.41
N LEU A 123 29.06 7.82 3.69
CA LEU A 123 28.97 6.35 3.69
C LEU A 123 27.99 5.85 4.74
N THR A 124 28.01 6.43 5.95
CA THR A 124 27.08 6.04 7.02
C THR A 124 25.64 6.32 6.62
N ALA A 125 25.34 7.51 6.07
CA ALA A 125 23.98 7.85 5.64
C ALA A 125 23.49 6.90 4.55
N GLY A 126 24.33 6.61 3.57
CA GLY A 126 24.01 5.67 2.50
C GLY A 126 23.82 4.23 3.00
N ALA A 127 24.69 3.76 3.89
CA ALA A 127 24.57 2.42 4.48
C ALA A 127 23.31 2.28 5.35
N LEU A 128 23.04 3.27 6.22
CA LEU A 128 21.83 3.28 7.04
C LEU A 128 20.57 3.24 6.18
N LEU A 129 20.54 3.98 5.07
CA LEU A 129 19.42 3.95 4.15
C LEU A 129 19.34 2.64 3.37
N ALA A 130 20.46 2.17 2.77
CA ALA A 130 20.48 0.95 1.97
C ALA A 130 20.02 -0.29 2.75
N PHE A 131 20.37 -0.35 4.04
CA PHE A 131 20.04 -1.49 4.90
C PHE A 131 18.86 -1.21 5.84
N ALA A 132 18.12 -0.10 5.66
CA ALA A 132 16.91 0.15 6.42
C ALA A 132 15.85 -0.94 6.12
N PRO A 133 15.39 -1.70 7.12
CA PRO A 133 14.49 -2.85 6.91
C PRO A 133 13.22 -2.49 6.15
N LEU A 134 12.66 -1.31 6.41
CA LEU A 134 11.43 -0.84 5.76
C LEU A 134 11.54 -0.81 4.23
N LEU A 135 12.72 -0.45 3.67
CA LEU A 135 12.91 -0.42 2.23
C LEU A 135 12.80 -1.82 1.61
N TRP A 136 13.29 -2.83 2.32
CA TRP A 136 13.26 -4.23 1.86
C TRP A 136 11.87 -4.85 2.00
N LEU A 137 11.06 -4.41 3.00
CA LEU A 137 9.67 -4.85 3.15
C LEU A 137 8.76 -4.37 2.01
N VAL A 138 9.08 -3.24 1.39
CA VAL A 138 8.31 -2.69 0.26
C VAL A 138 8.98 -2.93 -1.10
N LEU A 139 9.86 -3.93 -1.17
CA LEU A 139 10.55 -4.28 -2.41
C LEU A 139 9.53 -4.66 -3.50
N GLY A 140 9.79 -4.19 -4.73
CA GLY A 140 8.88 -4.38 -5.86
C GLY A 140 7.86 -3.25 -6.06
N MET A 141 7.62 -2.43 -5.04
CA MET A 141 6.76 -1.25 -5.19
C MET A 141 7.51 -0.08 -5.85
N GLU A 142 6.78 0.76 -6.56
CA GLU A 142 7.27 1.97 -7.24
C GLU A 142 7.91 3.00 -6.31
N GLY A 143 7.57 2.97 -5.02
CA GLY A 143 8.05 3.91 -4.00
C GLY A 143 9.58 3.95 -3.89
N LEU A 144 10.26 2.83 -4.10
CA LEU A 144 11.72 2.76 -4.05
C LEU A 144 12.38 3.45 -5.24
N ALA A 145 11.83 3.28 -6.44
CA ALA A 145 12.29 3.99 -7.63
C ALA A 145 12.05 5.51 -7.50
N ALA A 146 10.87 5.90 -7.01
CA ALA A 146 10.53 7.29 -6.74
C ALA A 146 11.46 7.91 -5.69
N LEU A 147 11.80 7.18 -4.62
CA LEU A 147 12.78 7.60 -3.61
C LEU A 147 14.16 7.84 -4.23
N GLY A 148 14.62 6.91 -5.08
CA GLY A 148 15.88 7.02 -5.81
C GLY A 148 15.95 8.28 -6.66
N LEU A 149 14.91 8.53 -7.48
CA LEU A 149 14.81 9.72 -8.32
C LEU A 149 14.70 11.00 -7.49
N THR A 150 13.96 10.99 -6.38
CA THR A 150 13.82 12.15 -5.49
C THR A 150 15.17 12.55 -4.90
N LEU A 151 15.90 11.60 -4.30
CA LEU A 151 17.19 11.88 -3.68
C LEU A 151 18.27 12.21 -4.71
N LEU A 152 18.21 11.63 -5.92
CA LEU A 152 19.06 12.05 -7.03
C LEU A 152 18.72 13.48 -7.48
N GLY A 153 17.44 13.84 -7.55
CA GLY A 153 17.00 15.21 -7.80
C GLY A 153 17.53 16.19 -6.76
N PHE A 154 17.51 15.83 -5.49
CA PHE A 154 18.12 16.61 -4.39
C PHE A 154 19.64 16.70 -4.49
N TRP A 155 20.30 15.64 -4.95
CA TRP A 155 21.73 15.65 -5.23
C TRP A 155 22.10 16.67 -6.32
N PHE A 156 21.30 16.71 -7.43
CA PHE A 156 21.47 17.71 -8.48
C PHE A 156 21.14 19.13 -7.99
N ALA A 157 20.10 19.29 -7.18
CA ALA A 157 19.73 20.56 -6.54
C ALA A 157 20.87 21.08 -5.64
N ASN A 158 21.50 20.19 -4.87
CA ASN A 158 22.68 20.53 -4.04
C ASN A 158 23.86 21.00 -4.90
N ARG A 159 23.99 20.51 -6.12
CA ARG A 159 25.01 20.96 -7.11
C ARG A 159 24.57 22.16 -7.95
N GLN A 160 23.45 22.77 -7.61
CA GLN A 160 22.86 23.92 -8.33
C GLN A 160 22.51 23.63 -9.81
N GLN A 161 22.29 22.35 -10.15
CA GLN A 161 21.87 21.88 -11.47
C GLN A 161 20.35 21.76 -11.50
N ASP A 162 19.66 22.92 -11.42
CA ASP A 162 18.22 22.97 -11.16
C ASP A 162 17.38 22.36 -12.27
N ALA A 163 17.82 22.36 -13.53
CA ALA A 163 17.11 21.71 -14.63
C ALA A 163 17.10 20.19 -14.50
N ALA A 164 18.23 19.57 -14.12
CA ALA A 164 18.30 18.14 -13.86
C ALA A 164 17.50 17.74 -12.62
N ALA A 165 17.54 18.57 -11.56
CA ALA A 165 16.68 18.38 -10.39
C ALA A 165 15.20 18.42 -10.76
N ALA A 166 14.78 19.41 -11.57
CA ALA A 166 13.41 19.53 -12.05
C ALA A 166 12.93 18.30 -12.81
N ALA A 167 13.75 17.79 -13.75
CA ALA A 167 13.40 16.62 -14.55
C ALA A 167 13.26 15.34 -13.69
N LEU A 168 14.19 15.11 -12.77
CA LEU A 168 14.17 13.92 -11.90
C LEU A 168 13.02 13.96 -10.89
N LEU A 169 12.75 15.14 -10.31
CA LEU A 169 11.62 15.31 -9.41
C LEU A 169 10.28 15.17 -10.15
N ALA A 170 10.17 15.64 -11.39
CA ALA A 170 9.01 15.41 -12.24
C ALA A 170 8.77 13.90 -12.49
N LEU A 171 9.83 13.14 -12.82
CA LEU A 171 9.74 11.70 -12.99
C LEU A 171 9.37 10.99 -11.68
N ALA A 172 9.87 11.45 -10.54
CA ALA A 172 9.48 10.93 -9.24
C ALA A 172 7.98 11.12 -8.97
N VAL A 173 7.42 12.31 -9.31
CA VAL A 173 5.97 12.60 -9.19
C VAL A 173 5.14 11.69 -10.09
N LEU A 174 5.60 11.39 -11.31
CA LEU A 174 4.90 10.49 -12.23
C LEU A 174 4.91 9.03 -11.73
N LEU A 175 5.95 8.62 -11.01
CA LEU A 175 5.98 7.31 -10.35
C LEU A 175 5.11 7.29 -9.09
N ARG A 176 5.11 8.40 -8.33
CA ARG A 176 4.32 8.55 -7.09
C ARG A 176 3.91 9.99 -6.86
N PHE A 177 2.63 10.26 -6.84
CA PHE A 177 2.11 11.62 -6.66
C PHE A 177 2.53 12.29 -5.35
N ASP A 178 2.76 11.53 -4.27
CA ASP A 178 3.22 12.06 -2.99
C ASP A 178 4.65 12.64 -3.03
N ALA A 179 5.44 12.31 -4.07
CA ALA A 179 6.71 12.99 -4.35
C ALA A 179 6.54 14.49 -4.67
N ALA A 180 5.31 14.98 -4.89
CA ALA A 180 5.02 16.40 -4.98
C ALA A 180 5.45 17.18 -3.71
N ALA A 181 5.46 16.54 -2.53
CA ALA A 181 6.01 17.12 -1.31
C ALA A 181 7.51 17.45 -1.44
N ALA A 182 8.27 16.62 -2.16
CA ALA A 182 9.69 16.88 -2.46
C ALA A 182 9.85 18.04 -3.44
N VAL A 183 8.98 18.13 -4.46
CA VAL A 183 8.96 19.28 -5.39
C VAL A 183 8.64 20.57 -4.64
N ALA A 184 7.67 20.54 -3.73
CA ALA A 184 7.31 21.70 -2.91
C ALA A 184 8.46 22.14 -1.99
N ALA A 185 9.12 21.20 -1.30
CA ALA A 185 10.29 21.48 -0.46
C ALA A 185 11.43 22.12 -1.26
N TRP A 186 11.79 21.49 -2.39
CA TRP A 186 12.82 22.02 -3.29
C TRP A 186 12.43 23.38 -3.87
N GLY A 187 11.20 23.52 -4.35
CA GLY A 187 10.70 24.74 -4.96
C GLY A 187 10.71 25.93 -4.01
N LEU A 188 10.31 25.71 -2.74
CA LEU A 188 10.34 26.76 -1.71
C LEU A 188 11.79 27.22 -1.45
N LEU A 189 12.72 26.30 -1.24
CA LEU A 189 14.12 26.67 -1.01
C LEU A 189 14.77 27.27 -2.25
N LEU A 190 14.38 26.84 -3.44
CA LEU A 190 14.84 27.43 -4.69
C LEU A 190 14.33 28.87 -4.85
N ALA A 191 13.05 29.13 -4.51
CA ALA A 191 12.44 30.46 -4.54
C ALA A 191 13.13 31.41 -3.54
N LEU A 192 13.40 30.94 -2.31
CA LEU A 192 14.15 31.70 -1.30
C LEU A 192 15.56 32.06 -1.77
N ARG A 193 16.22 31.16 -2.53
CA ARG A 193 17.59 31.36 -3.01
C ARG A 193 17.67 32.21 -4.28
N ARG A 194 16.76 32.00 -5.25
CA ARG A 194 16.84 32.62 -6.60
C ARG A 194 15.75 33.67 -6.87
N GLY A 195 14.88 33.90 -5.90
CA GLY A 195 13.74 34.80 -6.05
C GLY A 195 12.86 34.40 -7.23
N TRP A 196 12.42 35.38 -8.02
CA TRP A 196 11.54 35.16 -9.16
C TRP A 196 12.13 34.18 -10.21
N ARG A 197 13.46 34.09 -10.33
CA ARG A 197 14.12 33.18 -11.32
C ARG A 197 13.86 31.68 -11.06
N ALA A 198 13.34 31.32 -9.90
CA ALA A 198 12.93 29.96 -9.58
C ALA A 198 11.79 29.45 -10.48
N TRP A 199 11.01 30.35 -11.11
CA TRP A 199 9.88 29.95 -11.96
C TRP A 199 10.30 29.04 -13.13
N ARG A 200 11.49 29.23 -13.72
CA ARG A 200 11.96 28.46 -14.89
C ARG A 200 12.11 26.97 -14.61
N PRO A 201 12.90 26.51 -13.61
CA PRO A 201 12.98 25.09 -13.30
C PRO A 201 11.68 24.52 -12.71
N LEU A 202 10.87 25.32 -12.02
CA LEU A 202 9.54 24.89 -11.57
C LEU A 202 8.58 24.69 -12.75
N ALA A 203 8.57 25.58 -13.73
CA ALA A 203 7.80 25.42 -14.96
C ALA A 203 8.28 24.20 -15.79
N LEU A 204 9.59 23.93 -15.82
CA LEU A 204 10.13 22.73 -16.46
C LEU A 204 9.60 21.46 -15.74
N CYS A 205 9.65 21.41 -14.41
CA CYS A 205 9.11 20.31 -13.63
C CYS A 205 7.61 20.11 -13.91
N GLY A 206 6.81 21.16 -13.75
CA GLY A 206 5.37 21.12 -14.02
C GLY A 206 5.03 20.79 -15.48
N GLY A 207 5.81 21.33 -16.43
CA GLY A 207 5.66 21.04 -17.85
C GLY A 207 5.91 19.56 -18.19
N ILE A 208 6.96 18.95 -17.62
CA ILE A 208 7.23 17.51 -17.80
C ILE A 208 6.08 16.68 -17.23
N VAL A 209 5.64 16.95 -16.00
CA VAL A 209 4.51 16.24 -15.37
C VAL A 209 3.26 16.39 -16.22
N ALA A 210 2.89 17.61 -16.59
CA ALA A 210 1.68 17.88 -17.36
C ALA A 210 1.72 17.21 -18.75
N THR A 211 2.86 17.28 -19.44
CA THR A 211 3.01 16.67 -20.78
C THR A 211 2.93 15.16 -20.70
N LEU A 212 3.70 14.52 -19.82
CA LEU A 212 3.73 13.05 -19.74
C LEU A 212 2.43 12.49 -19.19
N PHE A 213 1.84 13.14 -18.17
CA PHE A 213 0.53 12.73 -17.67
C PHE A 213 -0.57 12.95 -18.72
N GLY A 214 -0.53 14.10 -19.42
CA GLY A 214 -1.43 14.38 -20.53
C GLY A 214 -1.34 13.36 -21.65
N LEU A 215 -0.12 12.94 -22.03
CA LEU A 215 0.09 11.86 -23.00
C LEU A 215 -0.47 10.52 -22.51
N MET A 216 -0.24 10.16 -21.24
CA MET A 216 -0.81 8.94 -20.67
C MET A 216 -2.35 9.00 -20.67
N HIS A 217 -2.94 10.15 -20.35
CA HIS A 217 -4.39 10.35 -20.43
C HIS A 217 -4.92 10.22 -21.87
N LEU A 218 -4.28 10.89 -22.83
CA LEU A 218 -4.72 10.88 -24.23
C LEU A 218 -4.54 9.50 -24.90
N LEU A 219 -3.42 8.80 -24.62
CA LEU A 219 -3.09 7.55 -25.32
C LEU A 219 -3.67 6.31 -24.63
N LEU A 220 -3.81 6.33 -23.32
CA LEU A 220 -4.19 5.17 -22.50
C LEU A 220 -5.42 5.42 -21.64
N ALA A 221 -6.10 6.56 -21.82
CA ALA A 221 -7.27 6.98 -21.02
C ALA A 221 -7.04 6.92 -19.50
N VAL A 222 -5.80 7.18 -19.03
CA VAL A 222 -5.44 7.13 -17.60
C VAL A 222 -6.29 8.15 -16.83
N PRO A 223 -7.17 7.72 -15.92
CA PRO A 223 -7.95 8.64 -15.11
C PRO A 223 -7.11 9.20 -13.94
N LEU A 224 -7.64 10.18 -13.24
CA LEU A 224 -7.10 10.57 -11.94
C LEU A 224 -7.33 9.42 -10.93
N PRO A 225 -6.35 9.10 -10.08
CA PRO A 225 -6.49 8.04 -9.10
C PRO A 225 -7.66 8.29 -8.13
N SER A 226 -8.53 7.31 -7.95
CA SER A 226 -9.72 7.37 -7.08
C SER A 226 -9.51 6.72 -5.71
N THR A 227 -8.35 6.12 -5.47
CA THR A 227 -8.02 5.33 -4.26
C THR A 227 -8.06 6.12 -2.95
N LEU A 228 -8.01 7.45 -2.99
CA LEU A 228 -8.06 8.29 -1.78
C LEU A 228 -9.38 8.12 -1.04
N ALA A 229 -10.52 8.16 -1.73
CA ALA A 229 -11.85 8.00 -1.13
C ALA A 229 -11.99 6.63 -0.45
N SER A 230 -11.57 5.56 -1.12
CA SER A 230 -11.55 4.21 -0.57
C SER A 230 -10.69 4.12 0.70
N LYS A 231 -9.46 4.68 0.68
CA LYS A 231 -8.56 4.68 1.85
C LYS A 231 -9.10 5.52 3.02
N GLN A 232 -9.81 6.61 2.75
CA GLN A 232 -10.49 7.39 3.79
C GLN A 232 -11.70 6.65 4.36
N ALA A 233 -12.47 5.95 3.54
CA ALA A 233 -13.56 5.08 4.00
C ALA A 233 -13.03 3.96 4.91
N GLN A 234 -11.92 3.32 4.58
CA GLN A 234 -11.25 2.33 5.42
C GLN A 234 -10.91 2.86 6.82
N VAL A 235 -10.35 4.08 6.89
CA VAL A 235 -10.04 4.73 8.19
C VAL A 235 -11.32 5.04 8.97
N ALA A 236 -12.34 5.59 8.32
CA ALA A 236 -13.61 5.94 8.96
C ALA A 236 -14.35 4.72 9.54
N LEU A 237 -14.15 3.54 8.94
CA LEU A 237 -14.70 2.27 9.42
C LEU A 237 -13.88 1.66 10.57
N GLY A 238 -12.69 2.17 10.85
CA GLY A 238 -11.75 1.55 11.78
C GLY A 238 -11.19 0.22 11.27
N ILE A 239 -11.35 -0.05 9.99
CA ILE A 239 -10.96 -1.29 9.33
C ILE A 239 -9.66 -1.02 8.57
N THR A 240 -8.55 -1.23 9.22
CA THR A 240 -7.25 -1.12 8.57
C THR A 240 -6.58 -2.48 8.68
N GLY A 241 -6.23 -3.09 7.55
CA GLY A 241 -5.76 -4.47 7.49
C GLY A 241 -4.57 -4.79 8.41
N PHE A 242 -3.70 -3.80 8.69
CA PHE A 242 -2.55 -3.96 9.59
C PHE A 242 -2.67 -3.14 10.88
N PHE A 243 -3.49 -2.08 10.93
CA PHE A 243 -3.54 -1.11 12.03
C PHE A 243 -4.97 -0.66 12.29
N PRO A 244 -5.75 -1.41 13.07
CA PRO A 244 -7.11 -0.99 13.39
C PRO A 244 -7.09 0.39 14.05
N ASN A 245 -7.84 1.33 13.49
CA ASN A 245 -7.98 2.71 13.98
C ASN A 245 -6.70 3.57 14.02
N ALA A 246 -5.60 3.16 13.35
CA ALA A 246 -4.34 3.88 13.44
C ALA A 246 -4.28 5.08 12.49
N SER A 247 -4.00 6.24 13.04
CA SER A 247 -3.55 7.41 12.29
C SER A 247 -2.14 7.21 11.74
N TYR A 248 -1.70 8.08 10.81
CA TYR A 248 -0.32 8.04 10.29
C TYR A 248 0.74 8.09 11.41
N LEU A 249 0.50 8.86 12.48
CA LEU A 249 1.41 8.94 13.63
C LEU A 249 1.41 7.67 14.48
N GLU A 250 0.25 7.05 14.67
CA GLU A 250 0.12 5.77 15.38
C GLU A 250 0.78 4.64 14.59
N GLY A 251 0.66 4.64 13.26
CA GLY A 251 1.37 3.71 12.38
C GLY A 251 2.89 3.83 12.52
N ALA A 252 3.43 5.06 12.54
CA ALA A 252 4.85 5.29 12.81
C ALA A 252 5.28 4.74 14.18
N ALA A 253 4.46 4.99 15.22
CA ALA A 253 4.72 4.46 16.56
C ALA A 253 4.66 2.92 16.60
N TRP A 254 3.75 2.31 15.85
CA TRP A 254 3.64 0.86 15.77
C TRP A 254 4.84 0.21 15.08
N ILE A 255 5.27 0.75 13.92
CA ILE A 255 6.49 0.30 13.22
C ILE A 255 7.69 0.38 14.18
N THR A 256 7.85 1.52 14.86
CA THR A 256 8.93 1.72 15.83
C THR A 256 8.85 0.73 16.99
N ARG A 257 7.65 0.41 17.51
CA ARG A 257 7.47 -0.59 18.59
C ARG A 257 7.79 -1.99 18.12
N GLY A 258 7.44 -2.35 16.87
CA GLY A 258 7.79 -3.64 16.26
C GLY A 258 9.29 -3.83 16.22
N ASP A 259 10.01 -2.87 15.66
CA ASP A 259 11.46 -2.88 15.60
C ASP A 259 12.10 -2.81 16.98
N TRP A 260 11.51 -2.06 17.92
CA TRP A 260 11.97 -1.96 19.32
C TRP A 260 12.00 -3.30 20.04
N ARG A 261 11.01 -4.18 19.81
CA ARG A 261 10.97 -5.51 20.42
C ARG A 261 12.17 -6.38 20.02
N HIS A 262 12.69 -6.17 18.82
CA HIS A 262 13.79 -6.95 18.26
C HIS A 262 15.17 -6.33 18.52
N ALA A 263 15.26 -5.00 18.58
CA ALA A 263 16.54 -4.29 18.70
C ALA A 263 16.45 -2.97 19.50
N PRO A 264 15.98 -2.98 20.76
CA PRO A 264 15.66 -1.76 21.51
C PRO A 264 16.87 -0.82 21.66
N TRP A 265 18.05 -1.34 21.98
CA TRP A 265 19.25 -0.54 22.17
C TRP A 265 19.72 0.13 20.88
N SER A 266 19.59 -0.53 19.76
CA SER A 266 20.01 0.00 18.46
C SER A 266 19.08 1.10 17.99
N LEU A 267 17.77 0.96 18.20
CA LEU A 267 16.80 2.01 17.88
C LEU A 267 16.95 3.21 18.80
N ALA A 268 17.19 3.00 20.11
CA ALA A 268 17.51 4.07 21.03
C ALA A 268 18.77 4.82 20.60
N LEU A 269 19.82 4.10 20.22
CA LEU A 269 21.05 4.68 19.73
C LEU A 269 20.85 5.46 18.43
N LEU A 270 20.12 4.91 17.46
CA LEU A 270 19.78 5.61 16.21
C LEU A 270 18.97 6.88 16.48
N GLY A 271 18.01 6.83 17.42
CA GLY A 271 17.25 7.99 17.87
C GLY A 271 18.15 9.06 18.51
N LEU A 272 19.05 8.67 19.41
CA LEU A 272 20.00 9.59 20.04
C LEU A 272 20.96 10.20 19.01
N LEU A 273 21.44 9.41 18.05
CA LEU A 273 22.25 9.92 16.94
C LEU A 273 21.47 10.89 16.07
N ALA A 274 20.20 10.61 15.75
CA ALA A 274 19.37 11.53 14.99
C ALA A 274 19.14 12.85 15.74
N LEU A 275 18.92 12.81 17.05
CA LEU A 275 18.83 14.01 17.89
C LEU A 275 20.15 14.79 17.92
N ALA A 276 21.28 14.12 18.05
CA ALA A 276 22.61 14.75 17.96
C ALA A 276 22.85 15.38 16.59
N GLY A 277 22.42 14.72 15.52
CA GLY A 277 22.43 15.25 14.16
C GLY A 277 21.58 16.49 14.01
N LEU A 278 20.36 16.48 14.56
CA LEU A 278 19.47 17.64 14.57
C LEU A 278 20.10 18.82 15.35
N ALA A 279 20.70 18.56 16.51
CA ALA A 279 21.43 19.56 17.28
C ALA A 279 22.59 20.14 16.46
N ARG A 280 23.36 19.29 15.74
CA ARG A 280 24.42 19.76 14.83
C ARG A 280 23.90 20.64 13.71
N VAL A 281 22.78 20.26 13.08
CA VAL A 281 22.09 21.09 12.06
C VAL A 281 21.71 22.46 12.66
N ALA A 282 21.14 22.47 13.85
CA ALA A 282 20.77 23.72 14.54
C ALA A 282 22.00 24.62 14.82
N LEU A 283 23.14 24.03 15.18
CA LEU A 283 24.40 24.78 15.37
C LEU A 283 24.91 25.35 14.04
N VAL A 284 24.85 24.57 12.96
CA VAL A 284 25.20 25.05 11.60
C VAL A 284 24.31 26.22 11.20
N TRP A 285 23.00 26.18 11.48
CA TRP A 285 22.08 27.27 11.18
C TRP A 285 22.31 28.54 12.02
N ARG A 286 22.78 28.38 13.28
CA ARG A 286 23.13 29.52 14.13
C ARG A 286 24.41 30.25 13.66
N GLY A 287 25.31 29.55 13.00
CA GLY A 287 26.60 30.08 12.49
C GLY A 287 26.49 30.97 11.25
N ARG A 288 25.44 31.71 11.09
CA ARG A 288 24.97 32.65 10.06
C ARG A 288 25.93 32.97 8.91
N GLY A 289 25.51 32.74 7.65
CA GLY A 289 26.14 33.18 6.41
C GLY A 289 26.86 32.07 5.62
N ALA A 290 27.86 31.40 6.18
CA ALA A 290 28.61 30.35 5.51
C ALA A 290 27.80 29.03 5.34
N ALA A 291 26.80 28.79 6.20
CA ALA A 291 26.02 27.56 6.19
C ALA A 291 25.11 27.41 4.96
N PHE A 292 24.68 28.53 4.37
CA PHE A 292 23.75 28.58 3.23
C PHE A 292 24.40 28.99 1.91
N SER A 293 25.64 29.51 1.96
CA SER A 293 26.39 29.92 0.78
C SER A 293 27.52 28.94 0.49
N PRO A 294 27.72 28.53 -0.78
CA PRO A 294 28.87 27.71 -1.13
C PRO A 294 30.15 28.53 -0.93
N PRO A 295 31.27 27.90 -0.49
CA PRO A 295 32.59 28.52 -0.49
C PRO A 295 32.94 28.98 -1.91
N PRO A 296 33.81 30.01 -2.03
CA PRO A 296 34.31 30.44 -3.33
C PRO A 296 34.93 29.28 -4.10
N GLY A 297 34.45 29.02 -5.31
CA GLY A 297 34.91 27.92 -6.17
C GLY A 297 34.23 26.56 -5.98
N GLU A 298 33.39 26.35 -4.96
CA GLU A 298 32.60 25.13 -4.81
C GLU A 298 31.18 25.27 -5.45
N ARG A 299 30.76 24.21 -6.17
CA ARG A 299 29.44 24.13 -6.79
C ARG A 299 28.37 23.55 -5.87
N SER A 300 28.75 22.95 -4.74
CA SER A 300 27.83 22.31 -3.80
C SER A 300 27.33 23.30 -2.74
N LEU A 301 26.03 23.24 -2.44
CA LEU A 301 25.43 23.99 -1.34
C LEU A 301 25.89 23.41 0.00
N GLY A 302 26.00 24.28 1.02
CA GLY A 302 26.40 23.88 2.36
C GLY A 302 25.36 23.02 3.09
N MET A 303 25.79 22.45 4.23
CA MET A 303 24.97 21.58 5.07
C MET A 303 23.67 22.23 5.53
N GLY A 304 23.68 23.54 5.81
CA GLY A 304 22.49 24.27 6.23
C GLY A 304 21.35 24.20 5.19
N HIS A 305 21.70 24.34 3.91
CA HIS A 305 20.70 24.26 2.83
C HIS A 305 20.22 22.82 2.59
N TYR A 306 21.15 21.84 2.56
CA TYR A 306 20.79 20.46 2.28
C TYR A 306 19.96 19.84 3.42
N SER A 307 20.31 20.14 4.67
CA SER A 307 19.51 19.70 5.82
C SER A 307 18.12 20.35 5.87
N ALA A 308 18.02 21.64 5.48
CA ALA A 308 16.74 22.32 5.36
C ALA A 308 15.85 21.64 4.31
N LEU A 309 16.43 21.23 3.17
CA LEU A 309 15.70 20.50 2.13
C LEU A 309 15.11 19.19 2.62
N LEU A 310 15.92 18.37 3.31
CA LEU A 310 15.49 17.08 3.85
C LEU A 310 14.42 17.25 4.95
N LEU A 311 14.62 18.16 5.89
CA LEU A 311 13.68 18.41 6.98
C LEU A 311 12.36 18.99 6.48
N LEU A 312 12.43 19.92 5.53
CA LEU A 312 11.22 20.50 4.92
C LEU A 312 10.44 19.44 4.13
N TRP A 313 11.13 18.59 3.35
CA TRP A 313 10.51 17.48 2.65
C TRP A 313 9.82 16.52 3.61
N ALA A 314 10.53 16.06 4.65
CA ALA A 314 9.95 15.17 5.67
C ALA A 314 8.75 15.82 6.38
N GLY A 315 8.85 17.11 6.75
CA GLY A 315 7.79 17.86 7.38
C GLY A 315 6.55 18.03 6.50
N LEU A 316 6.73 18.43 5.23
CA LEU A 316 5.62 18.55 4.28
C LEU A 316 4.95 17.20 3.99
N HIS A 317 5.74 16.13 3.85
CA HIS A 317 5.23 14.79 3.63
C HIS A 317 4.43 14.29 4.84
N LEU A 318 4.97 14.46 6.06
CA LEU A 318 4.27 14.14 7.30
C LEU A 318 2.95 14.91 7.41
N THR A 319 2.99 16.23 7.19
CA THR A 319 1.79 17.08 7.25
C THR A 319 0.75 16.64 6.22
N LEU A 320 1.18 16.31 5.00
CA LEU A 320 0.30 15.81 3.93
C LEU A 320 -0.45 14.55 4.38
N TYR A 321 0.26 13.53 4.88
CA TYR A 321 -0.36 12.27 5.25
C TYR A 321 -1.22 12.35 6.52
N VAL A 322 -0.84 13.19 7.48
CA VAL A 322 -1.69 13.50 8.64
C VAL A 322 -2.98 14.20 8.20
N ALA A 323 -2.87 15.17 7.28
CA ALA A 323 -4.04 15.89 6.77
C ALA A 323 -4.96 15.05 5.88
N LEU A 324 -4.40 14.11 5.11
CA LEU A 324 -5.19 13.21 4.27
C LEU A 324 -6.00 12.18 5.08
N GLY A 325 -5.60 11.89 6.31
CA GLY A 325 -6.30 10.94 7.17
C GLY A 325 -6.41 9.54 6.58
N VAL A 326 -5.35 9.05 5.94
CA VAL A 326 -5.33 7.73 5.28
C VAL A 326 -4.64 6.68 6.15
N THR A 327 -4.95 5.42 5.88
CA THR A 327 -4.33 4.24 6.52
C THR A 327 -2.79 4.31 6.42
N PRO A 328 -2.08 4.02 7.52
CA PRO A 328 -0.62 4.13 7.58
C PRO A 328 0.09 2.93 6.93
N TYR A 329 0.18 2.92 5.62
CA TYR A 329 0.93 1.88 4.90
C TYR A 329 2.45 2.10 4.97
N LEU A 330 3.22 1.01 4.98
CA LEU A 330 4.68 1.01 5.17
C LEU A 330 5.44 1.91 4.19
N TRP A 331 5.02 1.94 2.93
CA TRP A 331 5.68 2.73 1.87
C TRP A 331 5.49 4.25 2.00
N TYR A 332 4.61 4.71 2.88
CA TYR A 332 4.45 6.14 3.15
C TYR A 332 5.53 6.71 4.08
N TYR A 333 6.35 5.87 4.70
CA TYR A 333 7.39 6.31 5.64
C TYR A 333 8.78 6.44 5.00
N LEU A 334 8.94 6.13 3.70
CA LEU A 334 10.22 6.18 3.01
C LEU A 334 10.95 7.53 3.12
N PRO A 335 10.27 8.71 2.98
CA PRO A 335 10.90 10.02 3.16
C PRO A 335 11.45 10.24 4.58
N LEU A 336 10.73 9.75 5.59
CA LEU A 336 11.14 9.86 6.99
C LEU A 336 12.37 9.00 7.27
N VAL A 337 12.41 7.77 6.74
CA VAL A 337 13.58 6.88 6.87
C VAL A 337 14.83 7.50 6.24
N ALA A 338 14.71 8.09 5.05
CA ALA A 338 15.83 8.78 4.40
C ALA A 338 16.35 9.97 5.23
N THR A 339 15.44 10.78 5.76
CA THR A 339 15.79 11.95 6.59
C THR A 339 16.40 11.52 7.92
N LEU A 340 15.86 10.49 8.58
CA LEU A 340 16.41 9.95 9.83
C LEU A 340 17.80 9.33 9.61
N SER A 341 18.03 8.64 8.49
CA SER A 341 19.35 8.10 8.12
C SER A 341 20.39 9.21 7.96
N ALA A 342 20.00 10.32 7.34
CA ALA A 342 20.86 11.50 7.21
C ALA A 342 21.19 12.14 8.56
N LEU A 343 20.17 12.34 9.42
CA LEU A 343 20.35 12.90 10.76
C LEU A 343 21.23 11.99 11.63
N ALA A 344 20.99 10.69 11.62
CA ALA A 344 21.81 9.75 12.40
C ALA A 344 23.28 9.75 11.96
N ALA A 345 23.55 9.84 10.66
CA ALA A 345 24.91 9.95 10.13
C ALA A 345 25.60 11.27 10.55
N LEU A 346 24.88 12.38 10.55
CA LEU A 346 25.37 13.66 11.07
C LEU A 346 25.63 13.62 12.56
N GLY A 347 24.79 12.93 13.33
CA GLY A 347 24.99 12.72 14.76
C GLY A 347 26.22 11.86 15.05
N LEU A 348 26.42 10.79 14.29
CA LEU A 348 27.61 9.96 14.39
C LEU A 348 28.88 10.79 14.12
N SER A 349 28.89 11.61 13.08
CA SER A 349 29.96 12.55 12.78
C SER A 349 30.18 13.57 13.92
N ALA A 350 29.12 14.03 14.59
CA ALA A 350 29.25 14.91 15.76
C ALA A 350 29.89 14.21 16.94
N VAL A 351 29.48 12.99 17.25
CA VAL A 351 30.06 12.17 18.32
C VAL A 351 31.54 11.85 18.01
N ALA A 352 31.87 11.48 16.77
CA ALA A 352 33.24 11.25 16.34
C ALA A 352 34.13 12.50 16.57
N SER A 353 33.60 13.70 16.29
CA SER A 353 34.30 14.96 16.52
C SER A 353 34.58 15.23 18.01
N LEU A 354 33.65 14.83 18.89
CA LEU A 354 33.85 14.92 20.35
C LEU A 354 34.92 13.93 20.84
N CYS A 355 34.99 12.74 20.22
CA CYS A 355 36.04 11.76 20.53
C CYS A 355 37.44 12.23 20.11
N GLU A 356 37.59 13.18 19.18
CA GLU A 356 38.87 13.80 18.80
C GLU A 356 39.33 14.90 19.75
N ALA A 357 38.43 15.35 20.64
CA ALA A 357 38.80 16.37 21.60
C ALA A 357 40.05 15.94 22.43
N PRO A 358 40.99 16.84 22.73
CA PRO A 358 42.27 16.50 23.37
C PRO A 358 42.12 15.87 24.76
N ARG A 359 40.91 15.85 25.32
CA ARG A 359 40.59 15.27 26.63
C ARG A 359 40.52 13.74 26.64
N LEU A 360 40.39 13.09 25.48
CA LEU A 360 40.38 11.63 25.37
C LEU A 360 41.72 11.09 24.91
N PRO A 361 42.28 10.03 25.56
CA PRO A 361 43.47 9.34 25.08
C PRO A 361 43.31 8.90 23.63
N ALA A 362 44.36 9.07 22.83
CA ALA A 362 44.31 8.81 21.38
C ALA A 362 43.84 7.38 21.00
N TRP A 363 44.14 6.39 21.85
CA TRP A 363 43.76 5.00 21.65
C TRP A 363 42.27 4.71 21.94
N LEU A 364 41.57 5.53 22.77
CA LEU A 364 40.15 5.37 23.05
C LEU A 364 39.26 5.87 21.92
N ARG A 365 39.74 6.77 21.07
CA ARG A 365 38.96 7.39 19.99
C ARG A 365 38.47 6.38 18.95
N PRO A 366 39.35 5.54 18.33
CA PRO A 366 38.91 4.53 17.37
C PRO A 366 38.06 3.43 18.03
N LEU A 367 38.33 3.12 19.30
CA LEU A 367 37.56 2.12 20.04
C LEU A 367 36.12 2.58 20.27
N ALA A 368 35.89 3.82 20.70
CA ALA A 368 34.54 4.38 20.90
C ALA A 368 33.76 4.41 19.59
N PHE A 369 34.42 4.79 18.48
CA PHE A 369 33.80 4.79 17.15
C PHE A 369 33.45 3.37 16.69
N LEU A 370 34.35 2.41 16.88
CA LEU A 370 34.14 1.01 16.53
C LEU A 370 32.97 0.40 17.33
N LEU A 371 32.92 0.65 18.65
CA LEU A 371 31.82 0.17 19.49
C LEU A 371 30.45 0.73 19.06
N LEU A 372 30.42 2.00 18.64
CA LEU A 372 29.19 2.63 18.12
C LEU A 372 28.76 1.99 16.80
N LEU A 373 29.69 1.73 15.88
CA LEU A 373 29.42 1.02 14.63
C LEU A 373 28.95 -0.41 14.88
N ILE A 374 29.55 -1.13 15.82
CA ILE A 374 29.14 -2.49 16.20
C ILE A 374 27.71 -2.47 16.78
N ALA A 375 27.39 -1.50 17.65
CA ALA A 375 26.08 -1.38 18.24
C ALA A 375 24.98 -1.10 17.20
N VAL A 376 25.23 -0.18 16.26
CA VAL A 376 24.32 0.11 15.15
C VAL A 376 24.21 -1.11 14.21
N GLY A 377 25.33 -1.68 13.80
CA GLY A 377 25.38 -2.83 12.90
C GLY A 377 24.71 -4.07 13.48
N SER A 378 24.93 -4.35 14.79
CA SER A 378 24.27 -5.48 15.46
C SER A 378 22.75 -5.32 15.54
N GLY A 379 22.25 -4.09 15.66
CA GLY A 379 20.83 -3.82 15.65
C GLY A 379 20.19 -4.03 14.28
N LEU A 380 20.82 -3.48 13.25
CA LEU A 380 20.39 -3.72 11.87
C LEU A 380 20.41 -5.21 11.52
N ALA A 381 21.43 -5.94 11.98
CA ALA A 381 21.52 -7.39 11.78
C ALA A 381 20.38 -8.12 12.49
N ARG A 382 19.99 -7.73 13.72
CA ARG A 382 18.86 -8.35 14.43
C ARG A 382 17.51 -8.08 13.77
N VAL A 383 17.29 -6.85 13.31
CA VAL A 383 16.07 -6.54 12.55
C VAL A 383 16.03 -7.35 11.26
N HIS A 384 17.17 -7.47 10.57
CA HIS A 384 17.27 -8.31 9.38
C HIS A 384 17.04 -9.80 9.70
N GLN A 385 17.56 -10.31 10.81
CA GLN A 385 17.30 -11.69 11.27
C GLN A 385 15.82 -11.91 11.62
N ALA A 386 15.16 -10.94 12.27
CA ALA A 386 13.74 -11.02 12.56
C ALA A 386 12.89 -11.06 11.28
N MET A 387 13.25 -10.26 10.27
CA MET A 387 12.64 -10.33 8.93
C MET A 387 12.86 -11.70 8.28
N GLN A 388 14.08 -12.23 8.34
CA GLN A 388 14.40 -13.56 7.80
C GLN A 388 13.67 -14.67 8.55
N HIS A 389 13.48 -14.53 9.86
CA HIS A 389 12.69 -15.49 10.63
C HIS A 389 11.22 -15.49 10.22
N GLN A 390 10.62 -14.33 9.97
CA GLN A 390 9.27 -14.24 9.37
C GLN A 390 9.21 -14.91 7.98
N LEU A 391 10.25 -14.80 7.19
CA LEU A 391 10.36 -15.49 5.90
C LEU A 391 10.52 -17.01 6.09
N HIS A 392 11.22 -17.46 7.13
CA HIS A 392 11.45 -18.88 7.43
C HIS A 392 10.24 -19.59 8.04
N VAL A 393 9.42 -18.91 8.82
CA VAL A 393 8.15 -19.46 9.34
C VAL A 393 7.22 -19.92 8.21
N ASN A 394 7.41 -19.38 7.00
CA ASN A 394 6.69 -19.84 5.81
C ASN A 394 7.33 -21.05 5.13
N ALA A 395 8.54 -21.46 5.52
CA ALA A 395 9.24 -22.59 4.88
C ALA A 395 8.50 -23.91 5.10
N ASP A 396 7.92 -24.11 6.29
CA ASP A 396 7.12 -25.31 6.61
C ASP A 396 5.80 -25.35 5.82
N LEU A 397 5.32 -24.20 5.34
CA LEU A 397 4.13 -24.09 4.52
C LEU A 397 4.42 -24.21 3.02
N ALA A 398 5.68 -24.25 2.65
CA ALA A 398 6.16 -24.26 1.26
C ALA A 398 6.47 -25.64 0.72
N VAL A 399 6.07 -26.71 1.41
CA VAL A 399 6.34 -28.10 1.00
C VAL A 399 5.81 -28.38 -0.42
N GLU A 400 4.72 -27.70 -0.82
CA GLU A 400 4.12 -27.84 -2.16
C GLU A 400 4.49 -26.71 -3.13
N ASP A 401 4.89 -25.54 -2.63
CA ASP A 401 5.35 -24.39 -3.45
C ASP A 401 6.54 -23.69 -2.78
N PRO A 402 7.78 -24.05 -3.15
CA PRO A 402 8.99 -23.45 -2.59
C PRO A 402 9.05 -21.92 -2.70
N ALA A 403 8.38 -21.32 -3.70
CA ALA A 403 8.33 -19.88 -3.84
C ALA A 403 7.42 -19.22 -2.79
N SER A 404 6.46 -19.92 -2.23
CA SER A 404 5.63 -19.44 -1.12
C SER A 404 6.42 -19.24 0.17
N ALA A 405 7.52 -19.98 0.37
CA ALA A 405 8.41 -19.82 1.53
C ALA A 405 9.05 -18.44 1.64
N VAL A 406 9.17 -17.76 0.52
CA VAL A 406 9.91 -16.49 0.41
C VAL A 406 8.96 -15.28 0.41
N LEU A 407 7.65 -15.50 0.33
CA LEU A 407 6.66 -14.43 0.42
C LEU A 407 6.54 -13.92 1.87
N PRO A 408 6.41 -12.60 2.09
CA PRO A 408 6.25 -12.06 3.43
C PRO A 408 4.91 -12.49 4.03
N GLY A 409 4.98 -13.41 4.99
CA GLY A 409 3.83 -13.88 5.77
C GLY A 409 2.96 -14.93 5.08
N VAL A 410 2.27 -15.69 5.91
CA VAL A 410 1.32 -16.75 5.53
C VAL A 410 0.20 -16.21 4.61
N GLN A 411 -0.18 -14.96 4.80
CA GLN A 411 -1.22 -14.30 4.01
C GLN A 411 -0.83 -14.21 2.53
N MET A 412 0.38 -13.72 2.24
CA MET A 412 0.86 -13.55 0.86
C MET A 412 1.01 -14.91 0.15
N ALA A 413 1.53 -15.91 0.86
CA ALA A 413 1.61 -17.27 0.36
C ALA A 413 0.21 -17.84 0.03
N SER A 414 -0.74 -17.64 0.95
CA SER A 414 -2.13 -18.09 0.75
C SER A 414 -2.82 -17.43 -0.44
N TYR A 415 -2.62 -16.13 -0.63
CA TYR A 415 -3.18 -15.40 -1.78
C TYR A 415 -2.58 -15.85 -3.10
N ARG A 416 -1.27 -16.08 -3.14
CA ARG A 416 -0.63 -16.62 -4.34
C ARG A 416 -1.17 -18.01 -4.69
N GLN A 417 -1.23 -18.92 -3.73
CA GLN A 417 -1.76 -20.27 -3.95
C GLN A 417 -3.23 -20.23 -4.39
N ALA A 418 -4.04 -19.36 -3.80
CA ALA A 418 -5.43 -19.16 -4.21
C ALA A 418 -5.53 -18.68 -5.65
N GLY A 419 -4.74 -17.69 -6.05
CA GLY A 419 -4.68 -17.20 -7.43
C GLY A 419 -4.28 -18.30 -8.42
N GLN A 420 -3.24 -19.08 -8.11
CA GLN A 420 -2.78 -20.19 -8.94
C GLN A 420 -3.84 -21.30 -9.07
N TRP A 421 -4.49 -21.65 -7.97
CA TRP A 421 -5.57 -22.64 -7.99
C TRP A 421 -6.76 -22.17 -8.84
N LEU A 422 -7.18 -20.91 -8.68
CA LEU A 422 -8.27 -20.30 -9.48
C LEU A 422 -7.93 -20.30 -10.96
N ALA A 423 -6.69 -19.96 -11.32
CA ALA A 423 -6.25 -20.01 -12.71
C ALA A 423 -6.40 -21.39 -13.34
N ALA A 424 -6.05 -22.45 -12.58
CA ALA A 424 -6.05 -23.83 -13.06
C ALA A 424 -7.46 -24.49 -13.05
N ASN A 425 -8.36 -24.06 -12.15
CA ASN A 425 -9.57 -24.82 -11.85
C ASN A 425 -10.89 -24.06 -12.14
N THR A 426 -10.83 -22.83 -12.67
CA THR A 426 -12.04 -22.04 -12.93
C THR A 426 -12.07 -21.52 -14.38
N PRO A 427 -13.25 -21.24 -14.96
CA PRO A 427 -13.35 -20.63 -16.28
C PRO A 427 -12.67 -19.24 -16.34
N ALA A 428 -12.12 -18.86 -17.49
CA ALA A 428 -11.43 -17.58 -17.65
C ALA A 428 -12.30 -16.35 -17.37
N GLY A 429 -13.59 -16.42 -17.66
CA GLY A 429 -14.55 -15.35 -17.43
C GLY A 429 -15.22 -15.38 -16.04
N ALA A 430 -14.88 -16.35 -15.18
CA ALA A 430 -15.48 -16.46 -13.85
C ALA A 430 -15.06 -15.29 -12.97
N THR A 431 -16.02 -14.66 -12.29
CA THR A 431 -15.79 -13.56 -11.36
C THR A 431 -15.32 -14.06 -10.00
N VAL A 432 -14.37 -13.37 -9.39
CA VAL A 432 -13.82 -13.74 -8.08
C VAL A 432 -13.91 -12.56 -7.12
N GLY A 433 -14.63 -12.74 -6.01
CA GLY A 433 -14.72 -11.77 -4.93
C GLY A 433 -13.59 -11.94 -3.93
N VAL A 434 -12.89 -10.84 -3.60
CA VAL A 434 -11.76 -10.83 -2.66
C VAL A 434 -11.71 -9.51 -1.88
N ALA A 435 -11.07 -9.54 -0.72
CA ALA A 435 -10.70 -8.33 -0.01
C ALA A 435 -9.39 -7.74 -0.57
N ASP A 436 -8.35 -8.55 -0.75
CA ASP A 436 -7.06 -8.11 -1.27
C ASP A 436 -6.88 -8.61 -2.71
N VAL A 437 -6.93 -7.69 -3.67
CA VAL A 437 -7.01 -8.02 -5.11
C VAL A 437 -5.65 -8.31 -5.75
N GLY A 438 -4.54 -7.90 -5.13
CA GLY A 438 -3.22 -7.92 -5.76
C GLY A 438 -2.77 -9.29 -6.24
N LEU A 439 -2.32 -10.16 -5.33
CA LEU A 439 -1.78 -11.48 -5.64
C LEU A 439 -2.82 -12.41 -6.27
N VAL A 440 -4.02 -12.47 -5.68
CA VAL A 440 -5.10 -13.32 -6.20
C VAL A 440 -5.43 -12.93 -7.64
N GLY A 441 -5.58 -11.63 -7.88
CA GLY A 441 -5.88 -11.13 -9.21
C GLY A 441 -4.77 -11.39 -10.22
N TYR A 442 -3.52 -11.10 -9.86
CA TYR A 442 -2.36 -11.28 -10.73
C TYR A 442 -2.15 -12.75 -11.15
N TYR A 443 -2.24 -13.69 -10.20
CA TYR A 443 -1.99 -15.10 -10.52
C TYR A 443 -3.21 -15.82 -11.11
N SER A 444 -4.43 -15.39 -10.78
CA SER A 444 -5.63 -16.01 -11.34
C SER A 444 -5.97 -15.51 -12.75
N GLN A 445 -5.66 -14.26 -13.04
CA GLN A 445 -6.10 -13.56 -14.26
C GLN A 445 -7.64 -13.61 -14.46
N ARG A 446 -8.41 -13.72 -13.36
CA ARG A 446 -9.87 -13.70 -13.38
C ARG A 446 -10.38 -12.28 -13.12
N PRO A 447 -11.58 -11.89 -13.62
CA PRO A 447 -12.24 -10.66 -13.22
C PRO A 447 -12.44 -10.61 -11.72
N MET A 448 -11.95 -9.53 -11.06
CA MET A 448 -12.03 -9.37 -9.61
C MET A 448 -13.17 -8.45 -9.20
N ILE A 449 -13.93 -8.87 -8.21
CA ILE A 449 -14.84 -8.03 -7.44
C ILE A 449 -14.10 -7.64 -6.15
N ASP A 450 -13.77 -6.38 -6.05
CA ASP A 450 -12.96 -5.83 -4.97
C ASP A 450 -13.82 -5.34 -3.81
N PHE A 451 -13.71 -5.98 -2.66
CA PHE A 451 -14.49 -5.61 -1.48
C PHE A 451 -13.97 -4.35 -0.75
N TRP A 452 -12.77 -3.84 -1.10
CA TRP A 452 -12.25 -2.56 -0.60
C TRP A 452 -12.64 -1.34 -1.44
N GLY A 453 -13.22 -1.54 -2.61
CA GLY A 453 -13.63 -0.45 -3.50
C GLY A 453 -12.47 0.29 -4.17
N LEU A 454 -11.31 -0.36 -4.35
CA LEU A 454 -10.20 0.21 -5.12
C LEU A 454 -10.50 0.19 -6.62
N LEU A 455 -11.22 -0.83 -7.09
CA LEU A 455 -11.61 -1.03 -8.49
C LEU A 455 -13.00 -0.48 -8.80
N ASP A 456 -13.81 -0.20 -7.77
CA ASP A 456 -15.20 0.21 -7.93
C ASP A 456 -15.60 1.27 -6.91
N ARG A 457 -16.02 2.43 -7.43
CA ARG A 457 -16.46 3.57 -6.60
C ARG A 457 -17.73 3.27 -5.82
N GLU A 458 -18.68 2.51 -6.39
CA GLU A 458 -19.91 2.17 -5.70
C GLU A 458 -19.65 1.29 -4.46
N VAL A 459 -18.66 0.41 -4.55
CA VAL A 459 -18.19 -0.37 -3.39
C VAL A 459 -17.58 0.54 -2.33
N ALA A 460 -16.73 1.50 -2.73
CA ALA A 460 -16.16 2.47 -1.81
C ALA A 460 -17.24 3.33 -1.12
N ASP A 461 -18.26 3.76 -1.85
CA ASP A 461 -19.40 4.50 -1.33
C ASP A 461 -20.28 3.65 -0.39
N ALA A 462 -20.46 2.36 -0.69
CA ALA A 462 -21.14 1.42 0.20
C ALA A 462 -20.39 1.22 1.51
N LEU A 463 -19.06 1.05 1.45
CA LEU A 463 -18.21 0.98 2.64
C LEU A 463 -18.31 2.25 3.50
N ALA A 464 -18.32 3.43 2.87
CA ALA A 464 -18.49 4.70 3.58
C ALA A 464 -19.84 4.77 4.34
N ARG A 465 -20.87 4.09 3.83
CA ARG A 465 -22.17 3.91 4.51
C ARG A 465 -22.21 2.73 5.47
N ARG A 466 -21.08 2.05 5.73
CA ARG A 466 -20.94 0.85 6.57
C ARG A 466 -21.66 -0.40 6.05
N ASP A 467 -22.01 -0.45 4.78
CA ASP A 467 -22.54 -1.67 4.14
C ASP A 467 -21.38 -2.55 3.66
N LEU A 468 -20.80 -3.30 4.60
CA LEU A 468 -19.57 -4.09 4.41
C LEU A 468 -19.72 -5.26 3.43
N VAL A 469 -20.93 -5.67 3.15
CA VAL A 469 -21.24 -6.85 2.32
C VAL A 469 -21.94 -6.49 1.01
N TRP A 470 -22.12 -5.20 0.75
CA TRP A 470 -22.83 -4.70 -0.43
C TRP A 470 -22.29 -5.28 -1.74
N ALA A 471 -20.99 -5.26 -1.93
CA ALA A 471 -20.35 -5.79 -3.15
C ALA A 471 -20.62 -7.28 -3.36
N LEU A 472 -20.66 -8.06 -2.28
CA LEU A 472 -20.96 -9.49 -2.34
C LEU A 472 -22.41 -9.73 -2.77
N TYR A 473 -23.36 -8.97 -2.25
CA TYR A 473 -24.77 -9.08 -2.64
C TYR A 473 -25.04 -8.54 -4.03
N GLN A 474 -24.43 -7.41 -4.35
CA GLN A 474 -24.69 -6.72 -5.62
C GLN A 474 -24.12 -7.48 -6.81
N TYR A 475 -22.90 -7.99 -6.67
CA TYR A 475 -22.19 -8.62 -7.79
C TYR A 475 -22.24 -10.14 -7.80
N GLN A 476 -22.51 -10.76 -6.65
CA GLN A 476 -22.62 -12.22 -6.51
C GLN A 476 -21.53 -12.98 -7.28
N PRO A 477 -20.25 -12.78 -6.96
CA PRO A 477 -19.15 -13.39 -7.70
C PRO A 477 -19.28 -14.91 -7.78
N ASP A 478 -18.85 -15.52 -8.88
CA ASP A 478 -18.92 -16.96 -9.08
C ASP A 478 -18.09 -17.73 -8.07
N TYR A 479 -16.97 -17.10 -7.65
CA TYR A 479 -16.07 -17.63 -6.62
C TYR A 479 -15.72 -16.55 -5.62
N LEU A 480 -15.34 -16.98 -4.41
CA LEU A 480 -14.78 -16.12 -3.37
C LEU A 480 -13.45 -16.71 -2.91
N ALA A 481 -12.45 -15.88 -2.70
CA ALA A 481 -11.22 -16.27 -2.02
C ALA A 481 -11.12 -15.50 -0.70
N LEU A 482 -11.52 -16.13 0.40
CA LEU A 482 -11.69 -15.49 1.70
C LEU A 482 -10.59 -15.91 2.66
N TYR A 483 -9.94 -14.92 3.29
CA TYR A 483 -8.86 -15.12 4.25
C TYR A 483 -9.39 -15.14 5.69
N GLY A 484 -9.05 -16.20 6.45
CA GLY A 484 -9.36 -16.32 7.87
C GLY A 484 -10.82 -16.69 8.19
N GLU A 485 -11.20 -16.49 9.45
CA GLU A 485 -12.49 -16.86 10.00
C GLU A 485 -13.52 -15.70 9.98
N ALA A 486 -13.03 -14.46 9.86
CA ALA A 486 -13.86 -13.25 9.74
C ALA A 486 -13.44 -12.49 8.48
N PRO A 487 -13.83 -12.96 7.29
CA PRO A 487 -13.20 -12.59 6.03
C PRO A 487 -13.55 -11.19 5.52
N LEU A 488 -14.63 -10.59 5.99
CA LEU A 488 -15.07 -9.26 5.55
C LEU A 488 -15.03 -8.27 6.72
N PHE A 489 -13.87 -7.64 6.90
CA PHE A 489 -13.71 -6.52 7.83
C PHE A 489 -14.15 -6.84 9.28
N GLY A 490 -13.92 -8.08 9.73
CA GLY A 490 -14.37 -8.55 11.03
C GLY A 490 -15.84 -9.00 11.07
N TYR A 491 -16.56 -8.91 9.95
CA TYR A 491 -17.90 -9.45 9.84
C TYR A 491 -17.88 -10.93 9.46
N ASP A 492 -18.51 -11.75 10.33
CA ASP A 492 -18.57 -13.22 10.16
C ASP A 492 -19.76 -13.61 9.28
N ILE A 493 -19.58 -13.52 7.96
CA ILE A 493 -20.61 -13.89 6.98
C ILE A 493 -20.95 -15.39 7.04
N PHE A 494 -20.11 -16.23 7.63
CA PHE A 494 -20.32 -17.67 7.68
C PHE A 494 -21.51 -18.05 8.58
N LYS A 495 -21.92 -17.15 9.47
CA LYS A 495 -23.13 -17.32 10.30
C LYS A 495 -24.42 -16.97 9.56
N ASP A 496 -24.30 -16.32 8.41
CA ASP A 496 -25.48 -15.89 7.66
C ASP A 496 -26.06 -17.04 6.86
N ARG A 497 -27.33 -17.33 7.07
CA ARG A 497 -28.04 -18.42 6.38
C ARG A 497 -28.01 -18.27 4.86
N TRP A 498 -28.14 -17.04 4.37
CA TRP A 498 -28.08 -16.76 2.94
C TRP A 498 -26.69 -17.12 2.36
N PHE A 499 -25.61 -16.82 3.08
CA PHE A 499 -24.27 -17.16 2.64
C PHE A 499 -24.06 -18.67 2.57
N GLN A 500 -24.50 -19.39 3.60
CA GLN A 500 -24.44 -20.86 3.65
C GLN A 500 -25.25 -21.52 2.54
N ALA A 501 -26.36 -20.89 2.12
CA ALA A 501 -27.16 -21.36 1.00
C ALA A 501 -26.57 -20.98 -0.36
N ALA A 502 -25.93 -19.81 -0.46
CA ALA A 502 -25.43 -19.26 -1.71
C ALA A 502 -24.03 -19.77 -2.10
N TYR A 503 -23.17 -20.06 -1.12
CA TYR A 503 -21.78 -20.40 -1.36
C TYR A 503 -21.35 -21.66 -0.61
N ALA A 504 -20.67 -22.57 -1.31
CA ALA A 504 -20.07 -23.76 -0.71
C ALA A 504 -18.54 -23.68 -0.75
N PRO A 505 -17.85 -24.08 0.33
CA PRO A 505 -16.38 -24.19 0.30
C PRO A 505 -15.99 -25.38 -0.60
N ILE A 506 -15.07 -25.13 -1.55
CA ILE A 506 -14.63 -26.14 -2.51
C ILE A 506 -13.15 -26.45 -2.42
N HIS A 507 -12.34 -25.51 -1.92
CA HIS A 507 -10.91 -25.72 -1.78
C HIS A 507 -10.34 -24.84 -0.65
N ARG A 508 -9.43 -25.42 0.15
CA ARG A 508 -8.62 -24.70 1.12
C ARG A 508 -7.16 -24.79 0.68
N VAL A 509 -6.51 -23.63 0.51
CA VAL A 509 -5.12 -23.60 0.06
C VAL A 509 -4.18 -24.25 1.10
N PRO A 510 -3.07 -24.88 0.68
CA PRO A 510 -2.13 -25.56 1.58
C PRO A 510 -1.56 -24.67 2.68
N ALA A 511 -1.27 -23.39 2.38
CA ALA A 511 -0.89 -22.40 3.38
C ALA A 511 -1.98 -22.15 4.47
N GLY A 512 -3.18 -22.69 4.26
CA GLY A 512 -4.19 -22.92 5.28
C GLY A 512 -5.01 -21.72 5.71
N LYS A 513 -4.81 -20.54 5.10
CA LYS A 513 -5.48 -19.30 5.51
C LYS A 513 -6.53 -18.77 4.53
N VAL A 514 -6.54 -19.25 3.28
CA VAL A 514 -7.57 -18.88 2.30
C VAL A 514 -8.43 -20.11 1.99
N THR A 515 -9.74 -19.92 2.01
CA THR A 515 -10.72 -20.88 1.52
C THR A 515 -11.40 -20.30 0.28
N ILE A 516 -11.49 -21.13 -0.76
CA ILE A 516 -12.20 -20.79 -1.99
C ILE A 516 -13.61 -21.36 -1.89
N TYR A 517 -14.59 -20.48 -2.10
CA TYR A 517 -16.00 -20.82 -2.15
C TYR A 517 -16.49 -20.69 -3.58
N GLN A 518 -17.42 -21.54 -3.97
CA GLN A 518 -18.13 -21.47 -5.24
C GLN A 518 -19.60 -21.16 -4.99
N ARG A 519 -20.14 -20.24 -5.79
CA ARG A 519 -21.56 -19.93 -5.77
C ARG A 519 -22.36 -21.14 -6.24
N GLN A 520 -23.35 -21.52 -5.44
CA GLN A 520 -24.30 -22.56 -5.77
C GLN A 520 -25.47 -21.96 -6.59
N GLN A 521 -25.96 -22.70 -7.56
CA GLN A 521 -27.18 -22.30 -8.29
C GLN A 521 -28.24 -23.40 -8.19
N PRO A 522 -29.48 -23.02 -7.93
CA PRO A 522 -29.95 -21.72 -7.41
C PRO A 522 -29.51 -21.53 -5.96
N ALA A 523 -29.20 -20.29 -5.56
CA ALA A 523 -28.80 -19.97 -4.19
C ALA A 523 -29.82 -20.39 -3.13
N VAL A 524 -31.09 -20.38 -3.47
CA VAL A 524 -32.21 -20.96 -2.72
C VAL A 524 -33.16 -21.59 -3.72
N ALA A 525 -33.37 -22.89 -3.69
CA ALA A 525 -34.42 -23.52 -4.46
C ALA A 525 -35.76 -23.19 -3.79
N PRO A 526 -36.70 -22.51 -4.49
CA PRO A 526 -38.05 -22.30 -3.96
C PRO A 526 -38.71 -23.66 -3.75
N GLN A 527 -39.26 -23.86 -2.57
CA GLN A 527 -39.96 -25.12 -2.25
C GLN A 527 -41.46 -24.89 -2.40
N ALA A 528 -42.05 -25.45 -3.44
CA ALA A 528 -43.49 -25.46 -3.58
C ALA A 528 -44.13 -26.20 -2.39
N GLY A 529 -45.09 -25.58 -1.73
CA GLY A 529 -45.77 -26.15 -0.58
C GLY A 529 -45.03 -26.08 0.75
N ALA A 530 -43.89 -25.42 0.82
CA ALA A 530 -43.15 -25.24 2.07
C ALA A 530 -43.93 -24.42 3.11
N GLN A 531 -43.75 -24.77 4.38
CA GLN A 531 -44.28 -23.99 5.50
C GLN A 531 -43.31 -22.91 5.93
N LEU A 532 -43.87 -21.86 6.55
CA LEU A 532 -43.06 -20.79 7.15
C LEU A 532 -42.11 -21.40 8.22
N PRO A 533 -40.80 -21.06 8.26
CA PRO A 533 -39.89 -21.56 9.27
C PRO A 533 -40.37 -21.26 10.69
N PRO A 534 -40.09 -22.14 11.68
CA PRO A 534 -40.56 -21.95 13.05
C PRO A 534 -40.05 -20.71 13.75
N ASP A 535 -38.88 -20.20 13.32
CA ASP A 535 -38.23 -19.01 13.83
C ASP A 535 -38.64 -17.71 13.12
N ALA A 536 -39.51 -17.81 12.13
CA ALA A 536 -40.05 -16.65 11.43
C ALA A 536 -41.20 -16.03 12.21
N THR A 537 -41.23 -14.69 12.25
CA THR A 537 -42.37 -13.93 12.75
C THR A 537 -43.46 -13.91 11.67
N PRO A 538 -44.60 -14.52 11.91
CA PRO A 538 -45.67 -14.52 10.92
C PRO A 538 -46.20 -13.11 10.67
N GLN A 539 -46.38 -12.77 9.41
CA GLN A 539 -46.95 -11.50 8.99
C GLN A 539 -47.71 -11.72 7.69
N ARG A 540 -48.75 -10.94 7.45
CA ARG A 540 -49.57 -11.15 6.27
C ARG A 540 -49.90 -9.85 5.57
N PHE A 541 -49.22 -9.61 4.44
CA PHE A 541 -49.49 -8.47 3.55
C PHE A 541 -49.56 -8.95 2.11
N ARG A 542 -50.63 -8.53 1.40
CA ARG A 542 -50.78 -8.80 -0.02
C ARG A 542 -50.35 -7.62 -0.87
N PHE A 543 -49.59 -7.92 -1.90
CA PHE A 543 -49.17 -6.98 -2.93
C PHE A 543 -49.95 -7.31 -4.20
N GLY A 544 -51.15 -6.71 -4.31
CA GLY A 544 -52.11 -7.07 -5.32
C GLY A 544 -52.60 -8.52 -5.16
N ASP A 545 -52.81 -9.16 -6.31
CA ASP A 545 -53.13 -10.59 -6.42
C ASP A 545 -51.91 -11.45 -6.80
N VAL A 546 -50.70 -10.87 -6.71
CA VAL A 546 -49.48 -11.47 -7.24
C VAL A 546 -48.63 -12.09 -6.12
N LEU A 547 -48.32 -11.35 -5.08
CA LEU A 547 -47.42 -11.77 -3.99
C LEU A 547 -48.08 -11.55 -2.62
N GLU A 548 -47.79 -12.43 -1.68
CA GLU A 548 -48.17 -12.29 -0.28
C GLU A 548 -46.90 -12.44 0.60
N LEU A 549 -46.58 -11.42 1.39
CA LEU A 549 -45.61 -11.55 2.46
C LEU A 549 -46.26 -12.37 3.59
N VAL A 550 -45.74 -13.55 3.90
CA VAL A 550 -46.30 -14.44 4.92
C VAL A 550 -45.52 -14.43 6.24
N GLY A 551 -44.36 -13.82 6.25
CA GLY A 551 -43.54 -13.66 7.47
C GLY A 551 -42.18 -13.08 7.18
N TYR A 552 -41.44 -12.84 8.24
CA TYR A 552 -40.02 -12.41 8.18
C TYR A 552 -39.22 -12.98 9.34
N SER A 553 -37.89 -13.09 9.17
CA SER A 553 -36.94 -13.40 10.25
C SER A 553 -35.91 -12.30 10.35
N THR A 554 -35.44 -12.04 11.57
CA THR A 554 -34.30 -11.15 11.86
C THR A 554 -33.38 -11.83 12.86
N PRO A 555 -32.08 -11.50 12.93
CA PRO A 555 -31.24 -11.94 14.03
C PRO A 555 -31.76 -11.38 15.36
N PRO A 556 -31.52 -12.04 16.50
CA PRO A 556 -31.94 -11.53 17.79
C PRO A 556 -31.23 -10.22 18.14
N PRO A 557 -31.92 -9.27 18.81
CA PRO A 557 -31.31 -8.06 19.32
C PRO A 557 -30.27 -8.36 20.44
N PRO A 558 -29.35 -7.43 20.77
CA PRO A 558 -29.27 -6.08 20.22
C PRO A 558 -28.62 -6.03 18.83
N TRP A 559 -29.16 -5.17 17.97
CA TRP A 559 -28.57 -4.90 16.66
C TRP A 559 -27.50 -3.80 16.80
N SER A 560 -26.45 -3.89 15.98
CA SER A 560 -25.32 -2.95 16.02
C SER A 560 -25.11 -2.32 14.65
N PRO A 561 -24.79 -1.02 14.58
CA PRO A 561 -24.43 -0.38 13.32
C PRO A 561 -23.20 -0.99 12.63
N ASP A 562 -22.39 -1.74 13.39
CA ASP A 562 -21.18 -2.40 12.86
C ASP A 562 -21.48 -3.68 12.07
N ARG A 563 -22.74 -4.11 12.04
CA ARG A 563 -23.18 -5.35 11.39
C ARG A 563 -24.47 -5.10 10.63
N PRO A 564 -24.58 -5.56 9.37
CA PRO A 564 -25.84 -5.46 8.66
C PRO A 564 -26.92 -6.26 9.39
N LEU A 565 -28.12 -5.67 9.46
CA LEU A 565 -29.31 -6.37 9.94
C LEU A 565 -29.82 -7.27 8.81
N ASN A 566 -29.61 -8.57 8.94
CA ASN A 566 -30.08 -9.55 7.96
C ASN A 566 -31.57 -9.82 8.16
N VAL A 567 -32.39 -9.28 7.29
CA VAL A 567 -33.84 -9.56 7.25
C VAL A 567 -34.11 -10.59 6.18
N VAL A 568 -34.89 -11.63 6.49
CA VAL A 568 -35.39 -12.60 5.53
C VAL A 568 -36.89 -12.38 5.39
N PHE A 569 -37.34 -12.05 4.20
CA PHE A 569 -38.75 -11.98 3.89
C PHE A 569 -39.21 -13.29 3.27
N TYR A 570 -40.41 -13.79 3.68
CA TYR A 570 -40.99 -15.00 3.14
C TYR A 570 -42.18 -14.64 2.29
N TRP A 571 -42.01 -14.83 0.97
CA TRP A 571 -43.01 -14.51 -0.04
C TRP A 571 -43.74 -15.74 -0.50
N ARG A 572 -45.09 -15.72 -0.47
CA ARG A 572 -45.92 -16.69 -1.16
C ARG A 572 -46.33 -16.12 -2.50
N VAL A 573 -46.10 -16.86 -3.55
CA VAL A 573 -46.48 -16.49 -4.90
C VAL A 573 -47.94 -16.89 -5.10
N LEU A 574 -48.78 -15.91 -5.31
CA LEU A 574 -50.22 -16.13 -5.57
C LEU A 574 -50.50 -16.30 -7.06
N ARG A 575 -49.86 -15.45 -7.87
CA ARG A 575 -49.86 -15.48 -9.33
C ARG A 575 -48.44 -15.15 -9.83
N GLN A 576 -48.05 -15.73 -10.94
CA GLN A 576 -46.76 -15.43 -11.54
C GLN A 576 -46.66 -13.93 -11.88
N PRO A 577 -45.63 -13.20 -11.43
CA PRO A 577 -45.42 -11.81 -11.82
C PRO A 577 -45.18 -11.67 -13.32
N GLU A 578 -45.77 -10.67 -13.95
CA GLU A 578 -45.62 -10.40 -15.39
C GLU A 578 -44.30 -9.71 -15.73
N ALA A 579 -43.70 -9.03 -14.75
CA ALA A 579 -42.45 -8.31 -14.88
C ALA A 579 -41.58 -8.50 -13.64
N ASP A 580 -40.28 -8.25 -13.79
CA ASP A 580 -39.36 -8.27 -12.67
C ASP A 580 -39.60 -7.07 -11.77
N THR A 581 -39.60 -7.35 -10.46
CA THR A 581 -39.88 -6.35 -9.42
C THR A 581 -38.64 -6.12 -8.55
N THR A 582 -38.51 -4.90 -8.05
CA THR A 582 -37.54 -4.51 -7.03
C THR A 582 -38.26 -4.35 -5.69
N LEU A 583 -37.67 -4.89 -4.64
CA LEU A 583 -38.13 -4.70 -3.26
C LEU A 583 -37.45 -3.51 -2.63
N PHE A 584 -38.26 -2.60 -2.06
CA PHE A 584 -37.82 -1.46 -1.29
C PHE A 584 -37.88 -1.81 0.20
N THR A 585 -36.76 -1.94 0.84
CA THR A 585 -36.68 -2.25 2.27
C THR A 585 -36.09 -1.09 3.04
N HIS A 586 -36.88 -0.49 3.94
CA HIS A 586 -36.44 0.66 4.74
C HIS A 586 -36.47 0.33 6.23
N LEU A 587 -35.37 0.48 6.92
CA LEU A 587 -35.31 0.46 8.38
C LEU A 587 -35.52 1.88 8.90
N ARG A 588 -36.46 2.03 9.85
CA ARG A 588 -36.74 3.34 10.47
C ARG A 588 -36.43 3.30 11.96
N ASP A 589 -35.95 4.40 12.49
CA ASP A 589 -35.78 4.58 13.92
C ASP A 589 -37.13 4.85 14.64
N SER A 590 -37.09 4.97 15.97
CA SER A 590 -38.29 5.27 16.78
C SER A 590 -38.94 6.62 16.47
N ARG A 591 -38.24 7.52 15.77
CA ARG A 591 -38.74 8.84 15.33
C ARG A 591 -39.29 8.80 13.89
N GLY A 592 -39.24 7.63 13.23
CA GLY A 592 -39.70 7.43 11.87
C GLY A 592 -38.70 7.83 10.78
N ALA A 593 -37.47 8.28 11.16
CA ALA A 593 -36.43 8.57 10.19
C ALA A 593 -35.88 7.27 9.60
N ILE A 594 -35.61 7.27 8.28
CA ILE A 594 -35.00 6.14 7.59
C ILE A 594 -33.52 6.12 7.97
N VAL A 595 -33.07 5.03 8.60
CA VAL A 595 -31.69 4.82 9.04
C VAL A 595 -30.92 3.84 8.13
N ALA A 596 -31.65 3.00 7.39
CA ALA A 596 -31.09 2.15 6.35
C ALA A 596 -32.09 1.89 5.24
N THR A 597 -31.58 1.72 4.03
CA THR A 597 -32.36 1.33 2.87
C THR A 597 -31.67 0.21 2.11
N ARG A 598 -32.46 -0.70 1.54
CA ARG A 598 -32.00 -1.61 0.51
C ARG A 598 -33.07 -1.79 -0.54
N ASP A 599 -32.81 -1.25 -1.71
CA ASP A 599 -33.64 -1.37 -2.88
C ASP A 599 -32.94 -2.35 -3.83
N ALA A 600 -33.45 -3.58 -3.88
CA ALA A 600 -32.77 -4.65 -4.61
C ALA A 600 -33.75 -5.64 -5.24
N PRO A 601 -33.36 -6.29 -6.34
CA PRO A 601 -34.11 -7.44 -6.85
C PRO A 601 -34.17 -8.53 -5.79
N PRO A 602 -35.31 -9.20 -5.59
CA PRO A 602 -35.40 -10.34 -4.68
C PRO A 602 -34.43 -11.47 -5.04
N LEU A 603 -34.08 -12.29 -4.04
CA LEU A 603 -33.10 -13.37 -4.15
C LEU A 603 -31.74 -12.87 -4.66
N LEU A 604 -31.37 -11.63 -4.33
CA LEU A 604 -30.14 -10.99 -4.79
C LEU A 604 -30.02 -10.95 -6.33
N GLY A 605 -31.16 -10.96 -7.04
CA GLY A 605 -31.22 -11.00 -8.50
C GLY A 605 -30.92 -12.36 -9.13
N SER A 606 -30.67 -13.41 -8.34
CA SER A 606 -30.35 -14.75 -8.86
C SER A 606 -31.53 -15.42 -9.59
N ARG A 607 -32.72 -15.05 -9.24
CA ARG A 607 -33.95 -15.52 -9.91
C ARG A 607 -34.95 -14.37 -10.05
N PRO A 608 -35.13 -13.84 -11.25
CA PRO A 608 -36.12 -12.80 -11.55
C PRO A 608 -37.50 -13.16 -11.06
N THR A 609 -38.29 -12.19 -10.54
CA THR A 609 -39.63 -12.48 -10.01
C THR A 609 -40.60 -12.99 -11.08
N SER A 610 -40.39 -12.62 -12.34
CA SER A 610 -41.12 -13.16 -13.49
C SER A 610 -41.02 -14.68 -13.68
N GLN A 611 -40.00 -15.31 -13.05
CA GLN A 611 -39.80 -16.76 -13.07
C GLN A 611 -40.41 -17.48 -11.87
N TRP A 612 -41.00 -16.77 -10.90
CA TRP A 612 -41.62 -17.35 -9.73
C TRP A 612 -42.96 -18.01 -10.07
N GLN A 613 -43.19 -19.20 -9.52
CA GLN A 613 -44.37 -19.99 -9.84
C GLN A 613 -45.45 -19.88 -8.75
N PRO A 614 -46.73 -19.87 -9.07
CA PRO A 614 -47.80 -19.89 -8.09
C PRO A 614 -47.66 -21.04 -7.09
N GLY A 615 -47.86 -20.75 -5.80
CA GLY A 615 -47.73 -21.70 -4.71
C GLY A 615 -46.34 -21.83 -4.09
N GLU A 616 -45.29 -21.26 -4.72
CA GLU A 616 -43.94 -21.25 -4.14
C GLU A 616 -43.90 -20.37 -2.90
N LEU A 617 -43.08 -20.82 -1.91
CA LEU A 617 -42.65 -20.00 -0.80
C LEU A 617 -41.19 -19.62 -1.04
N ILE A 618 -40.92 -18.34 -1.18
CA ILE A 618 -39.59 -17.77 -1.48
C ILE A 618 -39.05 -17.12 -0.23
N ALA A 619 -37.86 -17.56 0.22
CA ALA A 619 -37.12 -16.90 1.28
C ALA A 619 -36.14 -15.89 0.64
N ASP A 620 -36.40 -14.61 0.84
CA ASP A 620 -35.69 -13.51 0.22
C ASP A 620 -34.89 -12.73 1.25
N PHE A 621 -33.57 -12.61 1.05
CA PHE A 621 -32.60 -12.05 1.99
C PHE A 621 -32.34 -10.57 1.72
N HIS A 622 -32.58 -9.73 2.72
CA HIS A 622 -32.34 -8.29 2.67
C HIS A 622 -31.42 -7.83 3.79
N PRO A 623 -30.12 -7.77 3.56
CA PRO A 623 -29.19 -7.18 4.52
C PRO A 623 -29.30 -5.65 4.49
N LEU A 624 -29.45 -5.05 5.66
CA LEU A 624 -29.57 -3.61 5.87
C LEU A 624 -28.35 -3.14 6.67
N GLY A 625 -27.49 -2.34 6.06
CA GLY A 625 -26.42 -1.61 6.75
C GLY A 625 -26.97 -0.30 7.33
N PHE A 626 -26.74 0.01 8.61
CA PHE A 626 -27.23 1.23 9.27
C PHE A 626 -26.25 1.81 10.27
#